data_27fd90c758252d0bd978abdf9df16afb
#
_entry.id   27fd90c758252d0bd978abdf9df16afb
#
_cell.length_a   1.000
_cell.length_b   1.000
_cell.length_c   1.000
_cell.angle_alpha   90.00
_cell.angle_beta   90.00
_cell.angle_gamma   90.00
#
_symmetry.space_group_name_H-M   'P 1'
#
loop_
_entity.id
_entity.type
_entity.pdbx_description
1 polymer ?
#
loop_
_entity_poly.entity_id
_entity_poly.type
_entity_poly.pdbx_seq_one_letter_code
_entity_poly.pdbx_strand_id
1 'polypeptide(L)'
;MIDLVLVGIGTGNPEHLTLQAVRELNTADLILIPRKGEDKADLAELRRTICAEVLTNPAVRIVEFDMPRRDVTDPDYRRGVAHWHQAIAHAWNKAIHANLPQGSTVALLVWGDPALYDSTLRIAAQLSPAPMTIRSIPGIMSLNMLAAAHAIPLNDIGAPFLVTTGRQLRDHGWPSDTDTVVVMLDGDCSFQYIPADDISIYWGAYVGMAEQILLSGPLAQIWPRIITARAEARARHGWIMDIYLLRRHVAR
;
A
#
# COMPACT_ATOMS: atom_id res chain seq x y z
N MET A 1 5.32 -12.86 -25.64
CA MET A 1 4.53 -11.85 -24.93
C MET A 1 3.86 -12.53 -23.76
N ILE A 2 3.63 -11.82 -22.66
CA ILE A 2 3.02 -12.35 -21.43
C ILE A 2 1.73 -11.58 -21.13
N ASP A 3 0.85 -12.19 -20.35
CA ASP A 3 -0.26 -11.49 -19.68
C ASP A 3 0.17 -11.13 -18.26
N LEU A 4 0.06 -9.86 -17.90
CA LEU A 4 0.44 -9.35 -16.60
C LEU A 4 -0.80 -9.03 -15.77
N VAL A 5 -0.86 -9.60 -14.56
CA VAL A 5 -1.97 -9.40 -13.61
C VAL A 5 -1.44 -8.76 -12.35
N LEU A 6 -1.92 -7.56 -12.05
CA LEU A 6 -1.61 -6.83 -10.82
C LEU A 6 -2.73 -7.10 -9.82
N VAL A 7 -2.42 -7.87 -8.78
CA VAL A 7 -3.41 -8.37 -7.82
C VAL A 7 -3.33 -7.57 -6.54
N GLY A 8 -4.37 -6.79 -6.24
CA GLY A 8 -4.52 -6.12 -4.94
C GLY A 8 -4.72 -7.16 -3.84
N ILE A 9 -3.82 -7.16 -2.85
CA ILE A 9 -3.81 -8.16 -1.77
C ILE A 9 -4.29 -7.60 -0.43
N GLY A 10 -4.88 -6.40 -0.43
CA GLY A 10 -5.33 -5.80 0.82
C GLY A 10 -4.18 -5.39 1.74
N THR A 11 -4.43 -5.39 3.02
CA THR A 11 -3.53 -4.84 4.04
C THR A 11 -2.65 -5.90 4.74
N GLY A 12 -2.60 -7.13 4.21
CA GLY A 12 -1.74 -8.19 4.74
C GLY A 12 -2.48 -9.35 5.41
N ASN A 13 -3.79 -9.25 5.62
CA ASN A 13 -4.61 -10.35 6.08
C ASN A 13 -5.11 -11.16 4.88
N PRO A 14 -4.85 -12.49 4.79
CA PRO A 14 -5.34 -13.33 3.70
C PRO A 14 -6.86 -13.31 3.51
N GLU A 15 -7.64 -13.14 4.58
CA GLU A 15 -9.10 -13.02 4.51
C GLU A 15 -9.59 -11.76 3.79
N HIS A 16 -8.71 -10.77 3.58
CA HIS A 16 -9.01 -9.54 2.86
C HIS A 16 -8.80 -9.64 1.35
N LEU A 17 -8.39 -10.81 0.85
CA LEU A 17 -8.34 -11.05 -0.59
C LEU A 17 -9.76 -11.20 -1.15
N THR A 18 -9.98 -10.57 -2.29
CA THR A 18 -11.23 -10.84 -3.02
C THR A 18 -11.20 -12.24 -3.62
N LEU A 19 -12.36 -12.87 -3.79
CA LEU A 19 -12.46 -14.16 -4.48
C LEU A 19 -11.85 -14.10 -5.90
N GLN A 20 -11.92 -12.93 -6.53
CA GLN A 20 -11.28 -12.71 -7.82
C GLN A 20 -9.76 -12.75 -7.70
N ALA A 21 -9.18 -12.10 -6.68
CA ALA A 21 -7.74 -12.11 -6.44
C ALA A 21 -7.23 -13.55 -6.21
N VAL A 22 -7.93 -14.33 -5.38
CA VAL A 22 -7.59 -15.74 -5.13
C VAL A 22 -7.61 -16.54 -6.44
N ARG A 23 -8.66 -16.39 -7.26
CA ARG A 23 -8.75 -17.08 -8.56
C ARG A 23 -7.61 -16.70 -9.49
N GLU A 24 -7.31 -15.43 -9.64
CA GLU A 24 -6.23 -14.96 -10.53
C GLU A 24 -4.85 -15.46 -10.08
N LEU A 25 -4.59 -15.51 -8.77
CA LEU A 25 -3.34 -16.08 -8.24
C LEU A 25 -3.25 -17.58 -8.54
N ASN A 26 -4.34 -18.34 -8.46
CA ASN A 26 -4.36 -19.79 -8.74
C ASN A 26 -4.34 -20.12 -10.24
N THR A 27 -4.59 -19.17 -11.12
CA THR A 27 -4.53 -19.35 -12.58
C THR A 27 -3.26 -18.80 -13.20
N ALA A 28 -2.42 -18.11 -12.44
CA ALA A 28 -1.13 -17.62 -12.91
C ALA A 28 -0.12 -18.77 -13.12
N ASP A 29 0.74 -18.64 -14.11
CA ASP A 29 1.88 -19.54 -14.30
C ASP A 29 3.05 -19.17 -13.39
N LEU A 30 3.15 -17.86 -13.05
CA LEU A 30 4.22 -17.32 -12.23
C LEU A 30 3.70 -16.20 -11.33
N ILE A 31 4.11 -16.24 -10.07
CA ILE A 31 3.97 -15.14 -9.12
C ILE A 31 5.35 -14.57 -8.81
N LEU A 32 5.51 -13.25 -9.00
CA LEU A 32 6.75 -12.55 -8.65
C LEU A 32 6.63 -11.88 -7.28
N ILE A 33 7.57 -12.19 -6.38
CA ILE A 33 7.65 -11.58 -5.04
C ILE A 33 8.92 -10.72 -4.93
N PRO A 34 8.79 -9.40 -4.66
CA PRO A 34 9.94 -8.53 -4.48
C PRO A 34 10.60 -8.73 -3.12
N ARG A 35 11.93 -8.87 -3.08
CA ARG A 35 12.76 -8.81 -1.88
C ARG A 35 13.38 -7.43 -1.75
N LYS A 36 13.26 -6.80 -0.60
CA LYS A 36 13.77 -5.42 -0.35
C LYS A 36 14.94 -5.38 0.66
N GLY A 37 15.86 -6.33 0.61
CA GLY A 37 16.97 -6.45 1.57
C GLY A 37 16.51 -6.95 2.95
N GLU A 38 17.47 -7.04 3.89
CA GLU A 38 17.22 -7.62 5.22
C GLU A 38 16.26 -6.79 6.09
N ASP A 39 16.34 -5.46 5.99
CA ASP A 39 15.52 -4.52 6.79
C ASP A 39 14.01 -4.55 6.48
N LYS A 40 13.59 -5.24 5.41
CA LYS A 40 12.19 -5.34 4.96
C LYS A 40 11.80 -6.78 4.59
N ALA A 41 12.46 -7.74 5.19
CA ALA A 41 12.19 -9.17 4.97
C ALA A 41 10.72 -9.52 5.28
N ASP A 42 10.12 -8.88 6.30
CA ASP A 42 8.74 -9.13 6.75
C ASP A 42 7.69 -8.90 5.66
N LEU A 43 7.88 -7.90 4.79
CA LEU A 43 6.92 -7.64 3.71
C LEU A 43 6.95 -8.69 2.60
N ALA A 44 8.09 -9.33 2.37
CA ALA A 44 8.19 -10.48 1.47
C ALA A 44 7.58 -11.72 2.14
N GLU A 45 7.82 -11.89 3.45
CA GLU A 45 7.25 -12.98 4.24
C GLU A 45 5.72 -12.94 4.25
N LEU A 46 5.12 -11.76 4.47
CA LEU A 46 3.67 -11.60 4.40
C LEU A 46 3.10 -12.01 3.03
N ARG A 47 3.81 -11.72 1.93
CA ARG A 47 3.38 -12.20 0.59
C ARG A 47 3.48 -13.72 0.45
N ARG A 48 4.52 -14.33 1.04
CA ARG A 48 4.65 -15.81 1.06
C ARG A 48 3.52 -16.43 1.88
N THR A 49 3.21 -15.86 3.04
CA THR A 49 2.10 -16.31 3.89
C THR A 49 0.77 -16.25 3.15
N ILE A 50 0.48 -15.13 2.47
CA ILE A 50 -0.73 -15.02 1.64
C ILE A 50 -0.73 -16.12 0.56
N CYS A 51 0.37 -16.30 -0.15
CA CYS A 51 0.44 -17.35 -1.17
C CYS A 51 0.22 -18.75 -0.57
N ALA A 52 0.83 -19.03 0.58
CA ALA A 52 0.68 -20.33 1.26
C ALA A 52 -0.77 -20.62 1.68
N GLU A 53 -1.51 -19.58 2.09
CA GLU A 53 -2.91 -19.71 2.51
C GLU A 53 -3.88 -19.91 1.33
N VAL A 54 -3.64 -19.22 0.20
CA VAL A 54 -4.66 -19.14 -0.86
C VAL A 54 -4.35 -19.97 -2.10
N LEU A 55 -3.10 -20.42 -2.29
CA LEU A 55 -2.73 -21.20 -3.46
C LEU A 55 -3.10 -22.66 -3.24
N THR A 56 -3.97 -23.15 -4.11
CA THR A 56 -4.38 -24.56 -4.17
C THR A 56 -3.86 -25.29 -5.42
N ASN A 57 -3.41 -24.51 -6.43
CA ASN A 57 -2.85 -25.06 -7.66
C ASN A 57 -1.33 -25.25 -7.53
N PRO A 58 -0.82 -26.50 -7.46
CA PRO A 58 0.61 -26.77 -7.29
C PRO A 58 1.45 -26.43 -8.54
N ALA A 59 0.83 -26.13 -9.67
CA ALA A 59 1.52 -25.74 -10.89
C ALA A 59 1.98 -24.27 -10.88
N VAL A 60 1.43 -23.44 -9.99
CA VAL A 60 1.81 -22.03 -9.85
C VAL A 60 3.23 -21.93 -9.31
N ARG A 61 4.10 -21.27 -10.03
CA ARG A 61 5.50 -21.07 -9.63
C ARG A 61 5.64 -19.74 -8.90
N ILE A 62 6.36 -19.72 -7.79
CA ILE A 62 6.70 -18.48 -7.07
C ILE A 62 8.19 -18.22 -7.31
N VAL A 63 8.51 -17.02 -7.78
CA VAL A 63 9.90 -16.58 -8.00
C VAL A 63 10.11 -15.24 -7.29
N GLU A 64 11.15 -15.19 -6.49
CA GLU A 64 11.58 -13.98 -5.83
C GLU A 64 12.62 -13.24 -6.68
N PHE A 65 12.59 -11.93 -6.62
CA PHE A 65 13.57 -11.07 -7.28
C PHE A 65 14.02 -9.95 -6.36
N ASP A 66 15.27 -9.52 -6.53
CA ASP A 66 15.81 -8.41 -5.74
C ASP A 66 15.29 -7.07 -6.29
N MET A 67 14.60 -6.33 -5.42
CA MET A 67 14.06 -5.02 -5.75
C MET A 67 15.22 -4.01 -5.85
N PRO A 68 15.40 -3.31 -6.99
CA PRO A 68 16.38 -2.24 -7.11
C PRO A 68 16.19 -1.16 -6.04
N ARG A 69 17.28 -0.64 -5.48
CA ARG A 69 17.23 0.47 -4.55
C ARG A 69 17.10 1.78 -5.33
N ARG A 70 16.23 2.67 -4.83
CA ARG A 70 16.12 4.02 -5.39
C ARG A 70 17.36 4.83 -4.98
N ASP A 71 17.96 5.53 -5.92
CA ASP A 71 18.93 6.57 -5.63
C ASP A 71 18.22 7.77 -4.99
N VAL A 72 18.52 8.04 -3.73
CA VAL A 72 17.95 9.15 -2.96
C VAL A 72 18.79 10.41 -3.06
N THR A 73 19.95 10.34 -3.71
CA THR A 73 20.88 11.47 -3.88
C THR A 73 20.57 12.30 -5.12
N ASP A 74 19.73 11.81 -6.05
CA ASP A 74 19.30 12.57 -7.22
C ASP A 74 18.50 13.81 -6.77
N PRO A 75 18.96 15.04 -7.08
CA PRO A 75 18.28 16.27 -6.70
C PRO A 75 16.90 16.43 -7.36
N ASP A 76 16.68 15.79 -8.52
CA ASP A 76 15.37 15.72 -9.16
C ASP A 76 14.62 14.46 -8.72
N TYR A 77 13.72 14.65 -7.77
CA TYR A 77 12.89 13.57 -7.24
C TYR A 77 12.13 12.79 -8.32
N ARG A 78 11.56 13.51 -9.33
CA ARG A 78 10.75 12.85 -10.40
C ARG A 78 11.64 12.02 -11.30
N ARG A 79 12.81 12.52 -11.66
CA ARG A 79 13.82 11.80 -12.46
C ARG A 79 14.31 10.57 -11.72
N GLY A 80 14.68 10.69 -10.43
CA GLY A 80 15.12 9.57 -9.61
C GLY A 80 14.06 8.48 -9.49
N VAL A 81 12.78 8.85 -9.38
CA VAL A 81 11.65 7.89 -9.40
C VAL A 81 11.52 7.22 -10.78
N ALA A 82 11.63 7.96 -11.88
CA ALA A 82 11.53 7.40 -13.22
C ALA A 82 12.63 6.36 -13.51
N HIS A 83 13.89 6.67 -13.16
CA HIS A 83 15.01 5.73 -13.28
C HIS A 83 14.81 4.47 -12.42
N TRP A 84 14.31 4.65 -11.21
CA TRP A 84 14.01 3.52 -10.34
C TRP A 84 12.90 2.62 -10.91
N HIS A 85 11.84 3.19 -11.49
CA HIS A 85 10.79 2.42 -12.17
C HIS A 85 11.34 1.62 -13.36
N GLN A 86 12.25 2.22 -14.15
CA GLN A 86 12.91 1.52 -15.26
C GLN A 86 13.77 0.35 -14.76
N ALA A 87 14.52 0.54 -13.68
CA ALA A 87 15.32 -0.52 -13.07
C ALA A 87 14.44 -1.67 -12.57
N ILE A 88 13.26 -1.36 -11.97
CA ILE A 88 12.30 -2.40 -11.53
C ILE A 88 11.73 -3.14 -12.74
N ALA A 89 11.30 -2.44 -13.79
CA ALA A 89 10.80 -3.05 -15.02
C ALA A 89 11.84 -4.01 -15.64
N HIS A 90 13.13 -3.61 -15.65
CA HIS A 90 14.21 -4.47 -16.09
C HIS A 90 14.35 -5.74 -15.22
N ALA A 91 14.28 -5.59 -13.89
CA ALA A 91 14.35 -6.72 -12.97
C ALA A 91 13.17 -7.70 -13.17
N TRP A 92 11.95 -7.19 -13.38
CA TRP A 92 10.79 -8.03 -13.74
C TRP A 92 11.02 -8.78 -15.04
N ASN A 93 11.42 -8.08 -16.11
CA ASN A 93 11.71 -8.73 -17.39
C ASN A 93 12.74 -9.84 -17.25
N LYS A 94 13.83 -9.59 -16.52
CA LYS A 94 14.86 -10.61 -16.27
C LYS A 94 14.28 -11.83 -15.56
N ALA A 95 13.50 -11.63 -14.49
CA ALA A 95 12.89 -12.72 -13.73
C ALA A 95 11.87 -13.51 -14.57
N ILE A 96 11.04 -12.82 -15.35
CA ILE A 96 10.03 -13.43 -16.24
C ILE A 96 10.71 -14.29 -17.31
N HIS A 97 11.64 -13.71 -18.07
CA HIS A 97 12.30 -14.43 -19.17
C HIS A 97 13.13 -15.62 -18.72
N ALA A 98 13.70 -15.57 -17.50
CA ALA A 98 14.45 -16.70 -16.95
C ALA A 98 13.54 -17.87 -16.52
N ASN A 99 12.25 -17.61 -16.33
CA ASN A 99 11.35 -18.60 -15.71
C ASN A 99 10.17 -19.04 -16.59
N LEU A 100 9.81 -18.28 -17.61
CA LEU A 100 8.60 -18.58 -18.38
C LEU A 100 8.81 -18.58 -19.90
N PRO A 101 8.12 -19.49 -20.63
CA PRO A 101 7.96 -19.39 -22.07
C PRO A 101 7.02 -18.24 -22.45
N GLN A 102 6.96 -17.91 -23.73
CA GLN A 102 5.98 -16.94 -24.24
C GLN A 102 4.53 -17.44 -24.06
N GLY A 103 3.60 -16.51 -23.87
CA GLY A 103 2.17 -16.80 -23.74
C GLY A 103 1.73 -17.15 -22.32
N SER A 104 2.57 -16.87 -21.32
CA SER A 104 2.29 -17.17 -19.91
C SER A 104 1.67 -16.00 -19.16
N THR A 105 0.96 -16.31 -18.08
CA THR A 105 0.37 -15.34 -17.16
C THR A 105 1.25 -15.11 -15.95
N VAL A 106 1.61 -13.85 -15.69
CA VAL A 106 2.44 -13.42 -14.55
C VAL A 106 1.61 -12.60 -13.59
N ALA A 107 1.58 -12.95 -12.32
CA ALA A 107 0.92 -12.20 -11.26
C ALA A 107 1.93 -11.46 -10.37
N LEU A 108 1.58 -10.24 -9.97
CA LEU A 108 2.29 -9.44 -8.97
C LEU A 108 1.33 -9.09 -7.84
N LEU A 109 1.75 -9.32 -6.60
CA LEU A 109 0.99 -8.99 -5.40
C LEU A 109 1.24 -7.52 -5.02
N VAL A 110 0.20 -6.71 -5.08
CA VAL A 110 0.23 -5.27 -4.81
C VAL A 110 -0.46 -4.97 -3.47
N TRP A 111 0.20 -4.25 -2.57
CA TRP A 111 -0.39 -3.83 -1.30
C TRP A 111 -1.62 -2.95 -1.51
N GLY A 112 -2.67 -3.20 -0.74
CA GLY A 112 -3.94 -2.52 -0.86
C GLY A 112 -4.54 -2.76 -2.24
N ASP A 113 -4.58 -1.72 -3.05
CA ASP A 113 -5.13 -1.70 -4.40
C ASP A 113 -4.12 -1.10 -5.40
N PRO A 114 -3.96 -1.67 -6.61
CA PRO A 114 -3.02 -1.16 -7.61
C PRO A 114 -3.29 0.28 -8.09
N ALA A 115 -4.50 0.81 -7.86
CA ALA A 115 -4.89 2.14 -8.34
C ALA A 115 -4.54 3.27 -7.38
N LEU A 116 -4.27 2.99 -6.07
CA LEU A 116 -4.07 4.04 -5.07
C LEU A 116 -2.66 4.03 -4.47
N TYR A 117 -1.89 5.11 -4.69
CA TYR A 117 -0.53 5.32 -4.17
C TYR A 117 0.44 4.17 -4.43
N ASP A 118 0.24 3.45 -5.52
CA ASP A 118 1.10 2.39 -5.99
C ASP A 118 1.74 2.75 -7.35
N SER A 119 2.90 2.20 -7.63
CA SER A 119 3.64 2.44 -8.88
C SER A 119 3.59 1.28 -9.87
N THR A 120 3.01 0.16 -9.49
CA THR A 120 3.11 -1.10 -10.24
C THR A 120 2.51 -0.97 -11.65
N LEU A 121 1.37 -0.27 -11.81
CA LEU A 121 0.79 0.03 -13.12
C LEU A 121 1.73 0.87 -14.01
N ARG A 122 2.41 1.88 -13.41
CA ARG A 122 3.37 2.73 -14.14
C ARG A 122 4.64 1.97 -14.54
N ILE A 123 5.08 1.03 -13.69
CA ILE A 123 6.21 0.16 -13.96
C ILE A 123 5.85 -0.85 -15.05
N ALA A 124 4.66 -1.46 -14.97
CA ALA A 124 4.16 -2.40 -15.96
C ALA A 124 4.14 -1.82 -17.38
N ALA A 125 3.77 -0.53 -17.51
CA ALA A 125 3.79 0.18 -18.78
C ALA A 125 5.19 0.40 -19.37
N GLN A 126 6.26 0.17 -18.61
CA GLN A 126 7.66 0.30 -19.05
C GLN A 126 8.32 -1.03 -19.43
N LEU A 127 7.60 -2.16 -19.32
CA LEU A 127 8.13 -3.45 -19.73
C LEU A 127 8.45 -3.49 -21.24
N SER A 128 9.59 -4.09 -21.59
CA SER A 128 10.02 -4.26 -22.98
C SER A 128 10.62 -5.68 -23.16
N PRO A 129 10.00 -6.55 -23.98
CA PRO A 129 8.79 -6.28 -24.80
C PRO A 129 7.56 -6.01 -23.93
N ALA A 130 6.65 -5.20 -24.46
CA ALA A 130 5.39 -4.90 -23.79
C ALA A 130 4.58 -6.18 -23.51
N PRO A 131 3.84 -6.27 -22.38
CA PRO A 131 2.91 -7.36 -22.13
C PRO A 131 1.80 -7.38 -23.20
N MET A 132 1.20 -8.56 -23.43
CA MET A 132 0.03 -8.70 -24.28
C MET A 132 -1.18 -7.97 -23.67
N THR A 133 -1.36 -8.20 -22.37
CA THR A 133 -2.37 -7.50 -21.56
C THR A 133 -1.80 -7.07 -20.22
N ILE A 134 -2.35 -5.99 -19.65
CA ILE A 134 -2.16 -5.61 -18.25
C ILE A 134 -3.54 -5.57 -17.61
N ARG A 135 -3.77 -6.43 -16.62
CA ARG A 135 -5.02 -6.47 -15.86
C ARG A 135 -4.76 -6.05 -14.41
N SER A 136 -5.66 -5.27 -13.84
CA SER A 136 -5.64 -4.86 -12.44
C SER A 136 -6.82 -5.51 -11.73
N ILE A 137 -6.53 -6.24 -10.66
CA ILE A 137 -7.53 -6.87 -9.81
C ILE A 137 -7.63 -6.05 -8.52
N PRO A 138 -8.81 -5.51 -8.19
CA PRO A 138 -8.96 -4.62 -7.05
C PRO A 138 -8.70 -5.34 -5.72
N GLY A 139 -8.18 -4.58 -4.76
CA GLY A 139 -7.95 -5.03 -3.39
C GLY A 139 -8.58 -4.09 -2.36
N ILE A 140 -8.71 -4.55 -1.12
CA ILE A 140 -9.21 -3.74 -0.02
C ILE A 140 -8.13 -2.74 0.40
N MET A 141 -8.42 -1.45 0.29
CA MET A 141 -7.48 -0.38 0.64
C MET A 141 -7.42 -0.17 2.17
N SER A 142 -6.29 0.31 2.66
CA SER A 142 -6.11 0.61 4.08
C SER A 142 -7.12 1.62 4.63
N LEU A 143 -7.63 2.55 3.81
CA LEU A 143 -8.68 3.49 4.22
C LEU A 143 -10.01 2.76 4.54
N ASN A 144 -10.37 1.72 3.78
CA ASN A 144 -11.55 0.90 4.07
C ASN A 144 -11.34 0.11 5.38
N MET A 145 -10.13 -0.42 5.58
CA MET A 145 -9.80 -1.16 6.80
C MET A 145 -9.79 -0.26 8.03
N LEU A 146 -9.25 0.97 7.91
CA LEU A 146 -9.30 1.96 8.98
C LEU A 146 -10.75 2.28 9.40
N ALA A 147 -11.60 2.55 8.41
CA ALA A 147 -13.01 2.87 8.64
C ALA A 147 -13.75 1.70 9.30
N ALA A 148 -13.53 0.48 8.81
CA ALA A 148 -14.11 -0.74 9.40
C ALA A 148 -13.63 -0.97 10.84
N ALA A 149 -12.32 -0.82 11.08
CA ALA A 149 -11.72 -1.06 12.39
C ALA A 149 -12.20 -0.06 13.46
N HIS A 150 -12.46 1.19 13.07
CA HIS A 150 -13.04 2.21 13.96
C HIS A 150 -14.57 2.24 13.95
N ALA A 151 -15.22 1.43 13.12
CA ALA A 151 -16.68 1.42 12.90
C ALA A 151 -17.25 2.80 12.55
N ILE A 152 -16.59 3.52 11.63
CA ILE A 152 -16.97 4.86 11.18
C ILE A 152 -17.17 4.91 9.67
N PRO A 153 -18.06 5.78 9.15
CA PRO A 153 -18.09 6.11 7.74
C PRO A 153 -16.87 6.97 7.36
N LEU A 154 -16.40 6.86 6.11
CA LEU A 154 -15.31 7.71 5.60
C LEU A 154 -15.75 9.16 5.44
N ASN A 155 -17.01 9.40 5.11
CA ASN A 155 -17.58 10.73 4.83
C ASN A 155 -18.91 10.95 5.55
N ASP A 156 -19.27 12.19 5.78
CA ASP A 156 -20.62 12.58 6.17
C ASP A 156 -21.60 12.48 4.98
N ILE A 157 -22.91 12.50 5.28
CA ILE A 157 -23.97 12.35 4.27
C ILE A 157 -23.79 13.40 3.16
N GLY A 158 -23.53 12.91 1.94
CA GLY A 158 -23.34 13.75 0.75
C GLY A 158 -22.08 14.62 0.74
N ALA A 159 -21.24 14.56 1.76
CA ALA A 159 -20.02 15.36 1.82
C ALA A 159 -18.84 14.67 1.12
N PRO A 160 -17.94 15.43 0.51
CA PRO A 160 -16.69 14.90 -0.02
C PRO A 160 -15.73 14.53 1.11
N PHE A 161 -14.79 13.65 0.81
CA PHE A 161 -13.58 13.47 1.60
C PHE A 161 -12.36 13.45 0.68
N LEU A 162 -11.21 13.85 1.19
CA LEU A 162 -9.97 13.88 0.44
C LEU A 162 -9.00 12.79 0.93
N VAL A 163 -8.34 12.10 0.01
CA VAL A 163 -7.21 11.22 0.30
C VAL A 163 -5.93 11.94 -0.11
N THR A 164 -4.98 12.07 0.83
CA THR A 164 -3.72 12.79 0.60
C THR A 164 -2.54 12.10 1.29
N THR A 165 -1.35 12.68 1.17
CA THR A 165 -0.13 12.19 1.84
C THR A 165 0.25 13.11 3.00
N GLY A 166 0.97 12.58 4.00
CA GLY A 166 1.47 13.39 5.11
C GLY A 166 2.26 14.60 4.64
N ARG A 167 3.12 14.46 3.62
CA ARG A 167 3.85 15.59 3.05
C ARG A 167 2.94 16.70 2.53
N GLN A 168 1.87 16.36 1.80
CA GLN A 168 0.93 17.35 1.29
C GLN A 168 0.22 18.07 2.45
N LEU A 169 -0.21 17.34 3.47
CA LEU A 169 -0.84 17.93 4.65
C LEU A 169 0.12 18.87 5.40
N ARG A 170 1.39 18.47 5.58
CA ARG A 170 2.40 19.29 6.25
C ARG A 170 2.74 20.56 5.47
N ASP A 171 2.93 20.45 4.15
CA ASP A 171 3.45 21.53 3.32
C ASP A 171 2.35 22.53 2.91
N HIS A 172 1.09 22.11 2.87
CA HIS A 172 -0.04 22.94 2.40
C HIS A 172 -1.16 23.12 3.43
N GLY A 173 -1.08 22.46 4.58
CA GLY A 173 -2.11 22.53 5.62
C GLY A 173 -3.41 21.79 5.26
N TRP A 174 -4.48 22.16 5.94
CA TRP A 174 -5.80 21.56 5.74
C TRP A 174 -6.42 21.99 4.40
N PRO A 175 -6.94 21.03 3.59
CA PRO A 175 -7.62 21.34 2.32
C PRO A 175 -8.90 22.16 2.54
N SER A 176 -9.15 23.16 1.68
CA SER A 176 -10.26 24.12 1.86
C SER A 176 -11.65 23.52 1.71
N ASP A 177 -11.81 22.50 0.87
CA ASP A 177 -13.11 22.08 0.36
C ASP A 177 -13.62 20.76 0.98
N THR A 178 -13.07 20.35 2.12
CA THR A 178 -13.49 19.13 2.81
C THR A 178 -13.28 19.19 4.32
N ASP A 179 -14.20 18.60 5.06
CA ASP A 179 -14.08 18.41 6.51
C ASP A 179 -13.51 17.04 6.90
N THR A 180 -13.26 16.18 5.93
CA THR A 180 -12.68 14.86 6.18
C THR A 180 -11.49 14.61 5.27
N VAL A 181 -10.34 14.29 5.88
CA VAL A 181 -9.08 14.02 5.19
C VAL A 181 -8.52 12.70 5.64
N VAL A 182 -8.29 11.78 4.70
CA VAL A 182 -7.55 10.53 4.93
C VAL A 182 -6.11 10.74 4.53
N VAL A 183 -5.17 10.47 5.42
CA VAL A 183 -3.74 10.70 5.21
C VAL A 183 -2.99 9.38 5.20
N MET A 184 -2.26 9.15 4.11
CA MET A 184 -1.43 7.99 3.86
C MET A 184 0.03 8.39 3.69
N LEU A 185 0.95 7.44 3.77
CA LEU A 185 2.39 7.64 3.50
C LEU A 185 2.98 8.78 4.33
N ASP A 186 2.64 8.83 5.62
CA ASP A 186 3.12 9.86 6.54
C ASP A 186 4.25 9.33 7.44
N GLY A 187 5.48 9.68 7.06
CA GLY A 187 6.68 9.34 7.86
C GLY A 187 6.84 10.19 9.12
N ASP A 188 6.24 11.38 9.13
CA ASP A 188 6.59 12.47 10.06
C ASP A 188 5.46 12.81 11.06
N CYS A 189 4.35 12.09 11.05
CA CYS A 189 3.17 12.40 11.86
C CYS A 189 2.66 13.84 11.61
N SER A 190 2.35 14.14 10.34
CA SER A 190 2.05 15.48 9.86
C SER A 190 0.83 16.15 10.52
N PHE A 191 -0.02 15.38 11.20
CA PHE A 191 -1.09 15.90 12.05
C PHE A 191 -0.61 16.84 13.18
N GLN A 192 0.70 16.81 13.52
CA GLN A 192 1.29 17.73 14.49
C GLN A 192 1.44 19.18 13.99
N TYR A 193 1.38 19.39 12.67
CA TYR A 193 1.65 20.67 12.03
C TYR A 193 0.37 21.40 11.62
N ILE A 194 -0.81 20.87 11.96
CA ILE A 194 -2.10 21.50 11.70
C ILE A 194 -2.74 21.97 13.02
N PRO A 195 -3.60 23.01 12.98
CA PRO A 195 -4.42 23.39 14.15
C PRO A 195 -5.23 22.18 14.62
N ALA A 196 -5.17 21.88 15.91
CA ALA A 196 -5.79 20.67 16.47
C ALA A 196 -7.21 20.91 17.01
N ASP A 197 -7.67 22.17 17.04
CA ASP A 197 -8.98 22.55 17.56
C ASP A 197 -10.09 22.01 16.65
N ASP A 198 -11.14 21.47 17.27
CA ASP A 198 -12.32 20.92 16.60
C ASP A 198 -12.02 19.81 15.57
N ILE A 199 -10.90 19.12 15.73
CA ILE A 199 -10.52 17.98 14.87
C ILE A 199 -10.49 16.69 15.70
N SER A 200 -11.17 15.66 15.21
CA SER A 200 -10.96 14.28 15.65
C SER A 200 -10.02 13.55 14.71
N ILE A 201 -9.17 12.70 15.29
CA ILE A 201 -8.32 11.77 14.55
C ILE A 201 -8.74 10.33 14.83
N TYR A 202 -8.73 9.51 13.77
CA TYR A 202 -8.86 8.05 13.82
C TYR A 202 -7.58 7.49 13.18
N TRP A 203 -6.67 6.99 14.02
CA TRP A 203 -5.38 6.47 13.59
C TRP A 203 -5.34 4.97 13.75
N GLY A 204 -4.71 4.29 12.78
CA GLY A 204 -4.47 2.87 12.83
C GLY A 204 -3.11 2.50 12.25
N ALA A 205 -2.41 1.59 12.93
CA ALA A 205 -1.24 0.92 12.41
C ALA A 205 -1.56 -0.56 12.18
N TYR A 206 -0.97 -1.15 11.14
CA TYR A 206 -1.16 -2.56 10.74
C TYR A 206 -2.64 -2.94 10.62
N VAL A 207 -3.46 -2.01 10.12
CA VAL A 207 -4.91 -2.20 10.05
C VAL A 207 -5.29 -3.49 9.32
N GLY A 208 -6.11 -4.32 9.98
CA GLY A 208 -6.54 -5.62 9.47
C GLY A 208 -5.56 -6.76 9.70
N MET A 209 -4.40 -6.51 10.31
CA MET A 209 -3.42 -7.53 10.71
C MET A 209 -3.55 -7.89 12.19
N ALA A 210 -2.90 -8.97 12.63
CA ALA A 210 -2.93 -9.39 14.03
C ALA A 210 -2.31 -8.34 14.98
N GLU A 211 -1.34 -7.57 14.49
CA GLU A 211 -0.63 -6.52 15.22
C GLU A 211 -1.36 -5.18 15.24
N GLN A 212 -2.61 -5.13 14.79
CA GLN A 212 -3.38 -3.92 14.67
C GLN A 212 -3.39 -3.08 15.96
N ILE A 213 -3.11 -1.78 15.81
CA ILE A 213 -3.20 -0.79 16.88
C ILE A 213 -4.15 0.31 16.41
N LEU A 214 -5.13 0.66 17.24
CA LEU A 214 -6.12 1.70 16.95
C LEU A 214 -6.11 2.74 18.05
N LEU A 215 -6.07 4.02 17.69
CA LEU A 215 -6.23 5.16 18.59
C LEU A 215 -7.16 6.19 17.94
N SER A 216 -8.09 6.75 18.71
CA SER A 216 -8.99 7.81 18.21
C SER A 216 -9.39 8.76 19.34
N GLY A 217 -9.78 9.96 18.95
CA GLY A 217 -10.26 11.00 19.84
C GLY A 217 -9.98 12.41 19.33
N PRO A 218 -10.23 13.44 20.16
CA PRO A 218 -9.85 14.82 19.84
C PRO A 218 -8.34 14.90 19.55
N LEU A 219 -7.96 15.49 18.42
CA LEU A 219 -6.57 15.52 17.98
C LEU A 219 -5.65 16.11 19.05
N ALA A 220 -6.03 17.24 19.64
CA ALA A 220 -5.26 17.91 20.69
C ALA A 220 -4.91 17.00 21.89
N GLN A 221 -5.73 16.01 22.18
CA GLN A 221 -5.57 15.13 23.35
C GLN A 221 -4.84 13.83 23.00
N ILE A 222 -5.08 13.27 21.81
CA ILE A 222 -4.65 11.90 21.48
C ILE A 222 -3.31 11.83 20.76
N TRP A 223 -2.89 12.89 20.05
CA TRP A 223 -1.69 12.83 19.21
C TRP A 223 -0.39 12.42 19.94
N PRO A 224 -0.14 12.79 21.23
CA PRO A 224 1.09 12.35 21.89
C PRO A 224 1.12 10.81 22.10
N ARG A 225 -0.05 10.22 22.37
CA ARG A 225 -0.19 8.76 22.49
C ARG A 225 0.05 8.05 21.17
N ILE A 226 -0.40 8.65 20.07
CA ILE A 226 -0.17 8.10 18.71
C ILE A 226 1.33 8.07 18.42
N ILE A 227 2.07 9.14 18.70
CA ILE A 227 3.53 9.18 18.51
C ILE A 227 4.23 8.09 19.30
N THR A 228 3.89 7.93 20.58
CA THR A 228 4.46 6.89 21.43
C THR A 228 4.16 5.50 20.88
N ALA A 229 2.88 5.20 20.61
CA ALA A 229 2.48 3.90 20.09
C ALA A 229 3.15 3.57 18.75
N ARG A 230 3.28 4.58 17.87
CA ARG A 230 3.96 4.46 16.59
C ARG A 230 5.44 4.13 16.73
N ALA A 231 6.13 4.81 17.64
CA ALA A 231 7.55 4.58 17.91
C ALA A 231 7.79 3.17 18.48
N GLU A 232 6.99 2.76 19.46
CA GLU A 232 7.05 1.44 20.07
C GLU A 232 6.77 0.32 19.06
N ALA A 233 5.74 0.47 18.24
CA ALA A 233 5.39 -0.48 17.20
C ALA A 233 6.51 -0.63 16.17
N ARG A 234 7.08 0.49 15.71
CA ARG A 234 8.21 0.49 14.78
C ARG A 234 9.46 -0.16 15.38
N ALA A 235 9.75 0.08 16.66
CA ALA A 235 10.87 -0.55 17.35
C ALA A 235 10.68 -2.07 17.49
N ARG A 236 9.44 -2.51 17.74
CA ARG A 236 9.10 -3.93 17.90
C ARG A 236 9.16 -4.71 16.60
N HIS A 237 8.63 -4.16 15.50
CA HIS A 237 8.45 -4.85 14.23
C HIS A 237 9.47 -4.45 13.15
N GLY A 238 10.38 -3.49 13.42
CA GLY A 238 11.38 -2.99 12.45
C GLY A 238 10.81 -2.09 11.35
N TRP A 239 9.50 -2.05 11.17
CA TRP A 239 8.77 -1.24 10.19
C TRP A 239 7.42 -0.79 10.74
N ILE A 240 6.76 0.12 10.04
CA ILE A 240 5.38 0.51 10.34
C ILE A 240 4.63 0.85 9.06
N MET A 241 3.38 0.42 8.98
CA MET A 241 2.39 0.91 8.03
C MET A 241 1.23 1.49 8.82
N ASP A 242 1.07 2.79 8.77
CA ASP A 242 0.01 3.50 9.45
C ASP A 242 -0.77 4.42 8.51
N ILE A 243 -1.99 4.71 8.89
CA ILE A 243 -2.94 5.54 8.17
C ILE A 243 -3.81 6.25 9.21
N TYR A 244 -4.31 7.43 8.88
CA TYR A 244 -5.27 8.09 9.74
C TYR A 244 -6.31 8.90 8.95
N LEU A 245 -7.47 9.08 9.58
CA LEU A 245 -8.53 9.96 9.13
C LEU A 245 -8.63 11.12 10.12
N LEU A 246 -8.63 12.33 9.60
CA LEU A 246 -8.91 13.56 10.34
C LEU A 246 -10.30 14.04 9.96
N ARG A 247 -11.10 14.42 10.96
CA ARG A 247 -12.44 14.99 10.74
C ARG A 247 -12.61 16.27 11.53
N ARG A 248 -12.93 17.35 10.82
CA ARG A 248 -13.26 18.63 11.43
C ARG A 248 -14.72 18.65 11.85
N HIS A 249 -14.96 19.10 13.06
CA HIS A 249 -16.30 19.34 13.58
C HIS A 249 -16.68 20.79 13.33
N VAL A 250 -17.41 21.03 12.25
CA VAL A 250 -17.99 22.36 12.00
C VAL A 250 -19.22 22.50 12.87
N ALA A 251 -19.27 23.52 13.74
CA ALA A 251 -20.48 23.87 14.44
C ALA A 251 -21.57 24.24 13.39
N ARG A 252 -22.60 23.42 13.30
CA ARG A 252 -23.75 23.65 12.44
C ARG A 252 -24.73 24.59 13.13
#